data_2933cbe9b3611fb25e617179bdc5d568
#
_entry.id   2933cbe9b3611fb25e617179bdc5d568
#
_cell.length_a   1.000
_cell.length_b   1.000
_cell.length_c   1.000
_cell.angle_alpha   90.00
_cell.angle_beta   90.00
_cell.angle_gamma   90.00
#
_symmetry.space_group_name_H-M   'P 1'
#
loop_
_entity.id
_entity.type
_entity.pdbx_description
1 polymer ?
#
loop_
_entity_poly.entity_id
_entity_poly.type
_entity_poly.pdbx_seq_one_letter_code
_entity_poly.pdbx_strand_id
1 'polypeptide(L)'
;MKKHDTIKSVWIMTILTLSTSVFTMGRPAEIDLTPEGKKLQAHYSKMLADLKEAITRLEPKVNEKKKAEFTKQFGALENVTPVTEIVMGNERTVKYGPGNPAFAKKQVEVLTAARAVMKDIEAFLIGDKEQATMAKFALLTHATPNRLAGFAQKGEEEKALMDTLLNDDKLIVQTMTMGGAGGGRYGQAMRSYTAIRKASERSHEGFFQVWALAASLQYTSDTYVYPDVPAADSLVRYYLNYLKAYDDGILDPAFSKIGGTGWNYRFVFPDSYTLEDVEWIRKVLRNYRPDHTRLEYRWRYCRIVRSDIPYVMGVDRSGMPADLSSIQKFFLKGGICGPRAFVGQISGYAFGIPSRRAPSPGHGAMAHWTPDGWTTVLGPHFYFCKHINGMPPMEFLLESQAQQDPKGFKQALMCEWLGQALGEEAPRNYGSSGGFWRSLGFYRRQAIVEDQKIKDIGTTGEELAESNVSSKKEEIEQVEIPEKFREITVAKDGTITIPVAACRLPKNGEKIRFMKSIDGGMQVHYGLKGRRPELLSYTVEIPKAGNYGFTAHVCTVTMDRKFLLRVNRRTLVDVDIPYTKADWMDTEPVELELKEGRNRILFTQYAPNKGISIKEFKLKPMGEIQ
;
A
#
# COMPACT_ATOMS: atom_id res chain seq x y z
N MET A 1 8.42 -3.46 63.18
CA MET A 1 7.03 -3.63 62.67
C MET A 1 6.62 -2.36 61.96
N LYS A 2 6.67 -2.31 60.64
CA LYS A 2 5.97 -1.32 59.80
C LYS A 2 5.47 -2.06 58.58
N LYS A 3 4.17 -2.05 58.43
CA LYS A 3 3.44 -2.68 57.33
C LYS A 3 3.70 -1.90 56.04
N HIS A 4 4.08 -2.57 54.99
CA HIS A 4 4.07 -2.05 53.63
C HIS A 4 2.71 -2.38 53.03
N ASP A 5 1.91 -1.34 52.78
CA ASP A 5 0.68 -1.42 51.98
C ASP A 5 1.07 -1.45 50.51
N THR A 6 0.73 -2.56 49.87
CA THR A 6 0.91 -2.77 48.43
C THR A 6 -0.29 -2.17 47.71
N ILE A 7 -0.11 -1.01 47.09
CA ILE A 7 -1.11 -0.41 46.21
C ILE A 7 -1.10 -1.21 44.91
N LYS A 8 -2.16 -1.99 44.69
CA LYS A 8 -2.47 -2.61 43.39
C LYS A 8 -3.00 -1.54 42.46
N SER A 9 -2.17 -1.08 41.55
CA SER A 9 -2.57 -0.24 40.42
C SER A 9 -3.35 -1.12 39.42
N VAL A 10 -4.66 -0.97 39.42
CA VAL A 10 -5.53 -1.51 38.36
C VAL A 10 -5.37 -0.64 37.13
N TRP A 11 -4.65 -1.14 36.13
CA TRP A 11 -4.59 -0.54 34.80
C TRP A 11 -5.91 -0.83 34.07
N ILE A 12 -6.79 0.17 34.04
CA ILE A 12 -7.92 0.16 33.10
C ILE A 12 -7.35 0.44 31.71
N MET A 13 -7.16 -0.61 30.95
CA MET A 13 -6.82 -0.55 29.55
C MET A 13 -8.10 -0.18 28.78
N THR A 14 -8.31 1.11 28.55
CA THR A 14 -9.35 1.58 27.64
C THR A 14 -8.94 1.17 26.22
N ILE A 15 -9.40 0.00 25.80
CA ILE A 15 -9.32 -0.45 24.42
C ILE A 15 -10.23 0.45 23.62
N LEU A 16 -9.65 1.44 22.92
CA LEU A 16 -10.33 2.06 21.80
C LEU A 16 -10.59 0.96 20.77
N THR A 17 -11.81 0.49 20.74
CA THR A 17 -12.37 -0.32 19.67
C THR A 17 -12.50 0.55 18.42
N LEU A 18 -11.36 0.81 17.76
CA LEU A 18 -11.38 1.08 16.33
C LEU A 18 -11.90 -0.20 15.70
N SER A 19 -13.05 -0.10 15.08
CA SER A 19 -13.74 -1.17 14.37
C SER A 19 -12.77 -1.90 13.44
N THR A 20 -12.11 -2.92 13.97
CA THR A 20 -11.57 -3.97 13.13
C THR A 20 -12.80 -4.68 12.59
N SER A 21 -13.15 -4.41 11.34
CA SER A 21 -14.00 -5.31 10.58
C SER A 21 -13.22 -6.61 10.41
N VAL A 22 -13.17 -7.38 11.49
CA VAL A 22 -12.94 -8.81 11.43
C VAL A 22 -14.09 -9.32 10.58
N PHE A 23 -13.82 -9.74 9.36
CA PHE A 23 -14.71 -10.60 8.62
C PHE A 23 -14.87 -11.90 9.43
N THR A 24 -15.66 -11.86 10.50
CA THR A 24 -16.32 -13.06 10.98
C THR A 24 -17.18 -13.49 9.81
N MET A 25 -16.92 -14.66 9.25
CA MET A 25 -17.86 -15.35 8.39
C MET A 25 -19.08 -15.70 9.26
N GLY A 26 -19.90 -14.69 9.58
CA GLY A 26 -21.26 -14.89 10.00
C GLY A 26 -21.97 -15.64 8.88
N ARG A 27 -22.85 -16.58 9.21
CA ARG A 27 -23.76 -17.17 8.21
C ARG A 27 -24.30 -16.01 7.37
N PRO A 28 -24.22 -16.09 6.02
CA PRO A 28 -24.74 -15.04 5.17
C PRO A 28 -26.20 -14.79 5.58
N ALA A 29 -26.55 -13.53 5.80
CA ALA A 29 -27.94 -13.18 6.02
C ALA A 29 -28.77 -13.81 4.89
N GLU A 30 -29.81 -14.53 5.26
CA GLU A 30 -30.71 -15.15 4.30
C GLU A 30 -31.33 -14.03 3.45
N ILE A 31 -31.14 -14.10 2.13
CA ILE A 31 -31.66 -13.08 1.23
C ILE A 31 -33.10 -13.45 0.92
N ASP A 32 -34.04 -12.58 1.28
CA ASP A 32 -35.43 -12.74 0.93
C ASP A 32 -35.62 -12.64 -0.59
N LEU A 33 -36.06 -13.73 -1.20
CA LEU A 33 -36.30 -13.80 -2.64
C LEU A 33 -37.78 -13.60 -2.95
N THR A 34 -38.06 -12.67 -3.85
CA THR A 34 -39.38 -12.52 -4.50
C THR A 34 -39.72 -13.77 -5.32
N PRO A 35 -40.96 -13.93 -5.81
CA PRO A 35 -41.29 -15.02 -6.74
C PRO A 35 -40.36 -15.07 -7.97
N GLU A 36 -40.00 -13.92 -8.52
CA GLU A 36 -39.03 -13.84 -9.63
C GLU A 36 -37.61 -14.22 -9.16
N GLY A 37 -37.19 -13.74 -8.00
CA GLY A 37 -35.92 -14.14 -7.38
C GLY A 37 -35.80 -15.66 -7.18
N LYS A 38 -36.87 -16.33 -6.79
CA LYS A 38 -36.90 -17.81 -6.66
C LYS A 38 -36.75 -18.51 -8.01
N LYS A 39 -37.33 -17.97 -9.10
CA LYS A 39 -37.12 -18.51 -10.47
C LYS A 39 -35.66 -18.33 -10.90
N LEU A 40 -35.08 -17.16 -10.65
CA LEU A 40 -33.67 -16.90 -10.94
C LEU A 40 -32.75 -17.81 -10.13
N GLN A 41 -33.03 -18.03 -8.85
CA GLN A 41 -32.28 -18.96 -8.01
C GLN A 41 -32.34 -20.39 -8.57
N ALA A 42 -33.53 -20.85 -8.97
CA ALA A 42 -33.70 -22.17 -9.58
C ALA A 42 -32.90 -22.29 -10.89
N HIS A 43 -32.92 -21.24 -11.73
CA HIS A 43 -32.13 -21.18 -12.96
C HIS A 43 -30.62 -21.29 -12.68
N TYR A 44 -30.07 -20.48 -11.76
CA TYR A 44 -28.64 -20.53 -11.41
C TYR A 44 -28.26 -21.84 -10.73
N SER A 45 -29.16 -22.42 -9.92
CA SER A 45 -28.93 -23.73 -9.28
C SER A 45 -28.86 -24.85 -10.31
N LYS A 46 -29.75 -24.82 -11.30
CA LYS A 46 -29.71 -25.77 -12.43
C LYS A 46 -28.43 -25.62 -13.23
N MET A 47 -28.05 -24.38 -13.58
CA MET A 47 -26.78 -24.10 -14.29
C MET A 47 -25.57 -24.66 -13.53
N LEU A 48 -25.52 -24.47 -12.21
CA LEU A 48 -24.45 -24.99 -11.36
C LEU A 48 -24.42 -26.54 -11.37
N ALA A 49 -25.56 -27.20 -11.30
CA ALA A 49 -25.66 -28.66 -11.36
C ALA A 49 -25.22 -29.21 -12.73
N ASP A 50 -25.71 -28.61 -13.82
CA ASP A 50 -25.34 -28.98 -15.18
C ASP A 50 -23.83 -28.84 -15.43
N LEU A 51 -23.22 -27.76 -14.93
CA LEU A 51 -21.78 -27.53 -15.01
C LEU A 51 -20.98 -28.55 -14.19
N LYS A 52 -21.45 -28.87 -12.99
CA LYS A 52 -20.82 -29.91 -12.14
C LYS A 52 -20.79 -31.26 -12.84
N GLU A 53 -21.90 -31.66 -13.45
CA GLU A 53 -21.97 -32.89 -14.22
C GLU A 53 -21.06 -32.86 -15.45
N ALA A 54 -21.05 -31.75 -16.19
CA ALA A 54 -20.15 -31.58 -17.33
C ALA A 54 -18.67 -31.68 -16.93
N ILE A 55 -18.27 -31.06 -15.82
CA ILE A 55 -16.89 -31.09 -15.31
C ILE A 55 -16.49 -32.50 -14.87
N THR A 56 -17.40 -33.22 -14.20
CA THR A 56 -17.14 -34.61 -13.80
C THR A 56 -16.86 -35.51 -15.00
N ARG A 57 -17.50 -35.25 -16.15
CA ARG A 57 -17.23 -35.99 -17.40
C ARG A 57 -15.92 -35.56 -18.08
N LEU A 58 -15.40 -34.37 -17.78
CA LEU A 58 -14.15 -33.84 -18.30
C LEU A 58 -12.93 -34.26 -17.50
N GLU A 59 -13.11 -34.98 -16.38
CA GLU A 59 -11.98 -35.40 -15.54
C GLU A 59 -10.93 -36.17 -16.36
N PRO A 60 -9.69 -35.66 -16.41
CA PRO A 60 -8.65 -36.29 -17.23
C PRO A 60 -8.16 -37.59 -16.60
N LYS A 61 -7.82 -38.56 -17.44
CA LYS A 61 -7.17 -39.80 -16.99
C LYS A 61 -5.77 -39.49 -16.52
N VAL A 62 -5.46 -39.85 -15.29
CA VAL A 62 -4.12 -39.74 -14.68
C VAL A 62 -3.49 -41.13 -14.58
N ASN A 63 -2.20 -41.20 -14.77
CA ASN A 63 -1.47 -42.44 -14.52
C ASN A 63 -1.55 -42.82 -13.03
N GLU A 64 -2.17 -43.96 -12.72
CA GLU A 64 -2.44 -44.40 -11.34
C GLU A 64 -1.19 -44.54 -10.47
N LYS A 65 -0.05 -44.92 -11.05
CA LYS A 65 1.22 -45.01 -10.31
C LYS A 65 1.72 -43.63 -9.89
N LYS A 66 1.62 -42.61 -10.80
CA LYS A 66 2.00 -41.23 -10.53
C LYS A 66 1.04 -40.59 -9.53
N LYS A 67 -0.26 -40.87 -9.66
CA LYS A 67 -1.29 -40.40 -8.71
C LYS A 67 -1.01 -40.96 -7.32
N ALA A 68 -0.77 -42.24 -7.20
CA ALA A 68 -0.45 -42.88 -5.93
C ALA A 68 0.86 -42.36 -5.31
N GLU A 69 1.89 -42.12 -6.12
CA GLU A 69 3.15 -41.54 -5.65
C GLU A 69 2.96 -40.11 -5.14
N PHE A 70 2.27 -39.24 -5.89
CA PHE A 70 1.97 -37.91 -5.43
C PHE A 70 1.17 -37.92 -4.11
N THR A 71 0.09 -38.71 -4.03
CA THR A 71 -0.73 -38.84 -2.82
C THR A 71 0.08 -39.34 -1.62
N LYS A 72 0.95 -40.30 -1.80
CA LYS A 72 1.89 -40.78 -0.77
C LYS A 72 2.84 -39.69 -0.30
N GLN A 73 3.42 -38.93 -1.22
CA GLN A 73 4.43 -37.94 -0.90
C GLN A 73 3.78 -36.72 -0.17
N PHE A 74 2.64 -36.19 -0.63
CA PHE A 74 2.03 -35.08 0.05
C PHE A 74 1.43 -35.48 1.41
N GLY A 75 0.84 -36.67 1.55
CA GLY A 75 0.36 -37.18 2.83
C GLY A 75 1.48 -37.32 3.87
N ALA A 76 2.69 -37.65 3.43
CA ALA A 76 3.84 -37.74 4.34
C ALA A 76 4.32 -36.38 4.90
N LEU A 77 3.86 -35.24 4.36
CA LEU A 77 4.16 -33.94 4.92
C LEU A 77 3.52 -33.70 6.28
N GLU A 78 2.39 -34.33 6.60
CA GLU A 78 1.74 -34.21 7.92
C GLU A 78 2.69 -34.60 9.06
N ASN A 79 3.59 -35.56 8.80
CA ASN A 79 4.54 -36.06 9.78
C ASN A 79 5.77 -35.17 9.97
N VAL A 80 5.99 -34.21 9.08
CA VAL A 80 7.18 -33.33 9.09
C VAL A 80 6.84 -31.85 9.13
N THR A 81 5.56 -31.50 9.01
CA THR A 81 5.11 -30.10 9.11
C THR A 81 5.25 -29.66 10.56
N PRO A 82 6.14 -28.74 10.88
CA PRO A 82 6.26 -28.26 12.24
C PRO A 82 5.07 -27.37 12.56
N VAL A 83 4.39 -27.69 13.63
CA VAL A 83 3.51 -26.74 14.29
C VAL A 83 4.39 -25.88 15.17
N THR A 84 4.52 -24.59 14.83
CA THR A 84 5.35 -23.75 15.64
C THR A 84 4.65 -22.41 15.87
N GLU A 85 4.52 -22.00 17.11
CA GLU A 85 3.91 -20.74 17.55
C GLU A 85 4.99 -19.73 17.93
N ILE A 86 5.03 -18.55 17.36
CA ILE A 86 5.94 -17.48 17.78
C ILE A 86 5.17 -16.50 18.63
N VAL A 87 5.50 -16.46 19.92
CA VAL A 87 4.99 -15.46 20.85
C VAL A 87 6.08 -14.41 21.07
N MET A 88 5.81 -13.19 20.61
CA MET A 88 6.70 -12.05 20.87
C MET A 88 6.76 -11.75 22.38
N GLY A 89 7.95 -11.76 22.94
CA GLY A 89 8.23 -11.29 24.31
C GLY A 89 8.59 -12.32 25.36
N ASN A 90 8.35 -13.61 25.12
CA ASN A 90 8.92 -14.72 25.90
C ASN A 90 9.22 -15.87 24.95
N GLU A 91 10.40 -16.44 25.03
CA GLU A 91 10.94 -17.44 24.14
C GLU A 91 10.07 -18.69 24.00
N ARG A 92 9.11 -18.65 23.10
CA ARG A 92 8.54 -19.81 22.47
C ARG A 92 8.70 -19.65 20.97
N THR A 93 9.73 -20.24 20.44
CA THR A 93 9.91 -20.33 19.01
C THR A 93 9.04 -21.43 18.46
N VAL A 94 8.04 -21.05 17.74
CA VAL A 94 7.26 -21.96 16.94
C VAL A 94 7.60 -21.73 15.48
N LYS A 95 8.10 -22.70 14.77
CA LYS A 95 8.62 -22.54 13.41
C LYS A 95 7.60 -23.04 12.40
N TYR A 96 7.04 -22.15 11.61
CA TYR A 96 6.33 -22.53 10.41
C TYR A 96 7.28 -22.70 9.23
N GLY A 97 7.13 -23.82 8.52
CA GLY A 97 7.51 -23.95 7.13
C GLY A 97 9.02 -24.02 6.82
N PRO A 98 9.51 -23.14 5.95
CA PRO A 98 10.73 -23.40 5.18
C PRO A 98 12.04 -23.49 5.96
N GLY A 99 12.04 -23.21 7.25
CA GLY A 99 13.21 -23.38 8.10
C GLY A 99 13.46 -24.80 8.61
N ASN A 100 12.57 -25.77 8.36
CA ASN A 100 12.77 -27.17 8.72
C ASN A 100 13.39 -27.93 7.55
N PRO A 101 14.65 -28.43 7.64
CA PRO A 101 15.31 -29.14 6.55
C PRO A 101 14.56 -30.40 6.12
N ALA A 102 13.92 -31.11 7.04
CA ALA A 102 13.14 -32.31 6.72
C ALA A 102 11.87 -31.96 5.92
N PHE A 103 11.19 -30.85 6.29
CA PHE A 103 10.06 -30.33 5.54
C PHE A 103 10.49 -29.89 4.14
N ALA A 104 11.55 -29.09 4.02
CA ALA A 104 12.05 -28.61 2.73
C ALA A 104 12.43 -29.76 1.79
N LYS A 105 13.11 -30.78 2.30
CA LYS A 105 13.44 -31.99 1.52
C LYS A 105 12.17 -32.68 1.03
N LYS A 106 11.20 -32.89 1.92
CA LYS A 106 9.95 -33.56 1.59
C LYS A 106 9.12 -32.77 0.58
N GLN A 107 9.12 -31.44 0.70
CA GLN A 107 8.44 -30.55 -0.26
C GLN A 107 8.98 -30.71 -1.69
N VAL A 108 10.31 -30.89 -1.86
CA VAL A 108 10.92 -31.15 -3.16
C VAL A 108 10.44 -32.50 -3.75
N GLU A 109 10.30 -33.53 -2.93
CA GLU A 109 9.77 -34.82 -3.36
C GLU A 109 8.32 -34.72 -3.85
N VAL A 110 7.48 -33.98 -3.10
CA VAL A 110 6.07 -33.72 -3.49
C VAL A 110 5.99 -32.91 -4.78
N LEU A 111 6.79 -31.84 -4.92
CA LEU A 111 6.85 -31.03 -6.15
C LEU A 111 7.26 -31.86 -7.36
N THR A 112 8.21 -32.74 -7.20
CA THR A 112 8.67 -33.66 -8.27
C THR A 112 7.53 -34.58 -8.71
N ALA A 113 6.82 -35.18 -7.76
CA ALA A 113 5.66 -36.02 -8.04
C ALA A 113 4.50 -35.23 -8.69
N ALA A 114 4.23 -34.02 -8.22
CA ALA A 114 3.22 -33.14 -8.81
C ALA A 114 3.52 -32.79 -10.28
N ARG A 115 4.77 -32.42 -10.59
CA ARG A 115 5.22 -32.15 -11.98
C ARG A 115 5.04 -33.38 -12.90
N ALA A 116 5.30 -34.58 -12.38
CA ALA A 116 5.11 -35.79 -13.15
C ALA A 116 3.64 -36.08 -13.51
N VAL A 117 2.71 -35.76 -12.60
CA VAL A 117 1.25 -35.84 -12.85
C VAL A 117 0.84 -34.78 -13.85
N MET A 118 1.23 -33.53 -13.65
CA MET A 118 0.84 -32.38 -14.51
C MET A 118 1.24 -32.57 -15.95
N LYS A 119 2.37 -33.17 -16.19
CA LYS A 119 2.82 -33.48 -17.56
C LYS A 119 1.83 -34.39 -18.32
N ASP A 120 1.20 -35.33 -17.63
CA ASP A 120 0.24 -36.26 -18.25
C ASP A 120 -1.10 -35.59 -18.62
N ILE A 121 -1.46 -34.52 -17.93
CA ILE A 121 -2.72 -33.78 -18.08
C ILE A 121 -2.54 -32.40 -18.71
N GLU A 122 -1.38 -32.10 -19.28
CA GLU A 122 -1.06 -30.77 -19.80
C GLU A 122 -2.08 -30.28 -20.82
N ALA A 123 -2.50 -31.13 -21.75
CA ALA A 123 -3.50 -30.78 -22.77
C ALA A 123 -4.84 -30.35 -22.15
N PHE A 124 -5.27 -30.99 -21.07
CA PHE A 124 -6.46 -30.61 -20.33
C PHE A 124 -6.29 -29.26 -19.63
N LEU A 125 -5.12 -29.02 -19.03
CA LEU A 125 -4.86 -27.80 -18.24
C LEU A 125 -4.76 -26.53 -19.10
N ILE A 126 -4.61 -26.65 -20.42
CA ILE A 126 -4.52 -25.49 -21.34
C ILE A 126 -5.76 -25.30 -22.22
N GLY A 127 -6.76 -26.18 -22.12
CA GLY A 127 -7.97 -26.13 -22.93
C GLY A 127 -8.86 -24.91 -22.58
N ASP A 128 -9.10 -24.01 -23.54
CA ASP A 128 -9.86 -22.78 -23.29
C ASP A 128 -11.33 -23.04 -22.92
N LYS A 129 -11.95 -24.05 -23.54
CA LYS A 129 -13.35 -24.44 -23.27
C LYS A 129 -13.49 -25.03 -21.87
N GLU A 130 -12.56 -25.89 -21.49
CA GLU A 130 -12.50 -26.48 -20.17
C GLU A 130 -12.29 -25.39 -19.09
N GLN A 131 -11.40 -24.45 -19.35
CA GLN A 131 -11.15 -23.29 -18.46
C GLN A 131 -12.42 -22.47 -18.23
N ALA A 132 -13.14 -22.10 -19.31
CA ALA A 132 -14.38 -21.32 -19.21
C ALA A 132 -15.46 -22.07 -18.41
N THR A 133 -15.65 -23.37 -18.69
CA THR A 133 -16.62 -24.22 -18.00
C THR A 133 -16.32 -24.29 -16.49
N MET A 134 -15.06 -24.52 -16.12
CA MET A 134 -14.64 -24.62 -14.74
C MET A 134 -14.66 -23.27 -14.01
N ALA A 135 -14.24 -22.20 -14.67
CA ALA A 135 -14.31 -20.85 -14.10
C ALA A 135 -15.76 -20.43 -13.82
N LYS A 136 -16.70 -20.77 -14.72
CA LYS A 136 -18.13 -20.50 -14.53
C LYS A 136 -18.73 -21.29 -13.38
N PHE A 137 -18.36 -22.56 -13.24
CA PHE A 137 -18.72 -23.39 -12.09
C PHE A 137 -18.18 -22.78 -10.78
N ALA A 138 -16.91 -22.41 -10.76
CA ALA A 138 -16.27 -21.83 -9.58
C ALA A 138 -16.90 -20.48 -9.20
N LEU A 139 -17.25 -19.65 -10.19
CA LEU A 139 -17.98 -18.39 -9.98
C LEU A 139 -19.34 -18.63 -9.34
N LEU A 140 -20.16 -19.53 -9.90
CA LEU A 140 -21.49 -19.84 -9.38
C LEU A 140 -21.44 -20.45 -7.97
N THR A 141 -20.41 -21.26 -7.70
CA THR A 141 -20.17 -21.81 -6.37
C THR A 141 -19.78 -20.74 -5.36
N HIS A 142 -18.87 -19.84 -5.73
CA HIS A 142 -18.41 -18.74 -4.89
C HIS A 142 -19.50 -17.68 -4.64
N ALA A 143 -20.23 -17.31 -5.71
CA ALA A 143 -21.34 -16.38 -5.64
C ALA A 143 -22.52 -16.89 -4.83
N THR A 144 -22.82 -18.17 -4.95
CA THR A 144 -24.04 -18.88 -4.61
C THR A 144 -25.26 -18.46 -5.44
N PRO A 145 -26.11 -19.40 -5.91
CA PRO A 145 -27.32 -19.10 -6.67
C PRO A 145 -28.27 -18.12 -5.95
N ASN A 146 -28.37 -18.21 -4.62
CA ASN A 146 -29.22 -17.32 -3.83
C ASN A 146 -28.76 -15.86 -3.89
N ARG A 147 -27.44 -15.58 -3.80
CA ARG A 147 -26.91 -14.21 -3.88
C ARG A 147 -27.02 -13.62 -5.26
N LEU A 148 -26.77 -14.40 -6.33
CA LEU A 148 -26.96 -13.95 -7.70
C LEU A 148 -28.41 -13.57 -7.95
N ALA A 149 -29.34 -14.42 -7.54
CA ALA A 149 -30.77 -14.17 -7.66
C ALA A 149 -31.20 -12.95 -6.83
N GLY A 150 -30.73 -12.84 -5.59
CA GLY A 150 -31.00 -11.71 -4.71
C GLY A 150 -30.49 -10.37 -5.23
N PHE A 151 -29.42 -10.38 -6.03
CA PHE A 151 -28.98 -9.18 -6.75
C PHE A 151 -29.84 -8.94 -7.99
N ALA A 152 -29.98 -9.93 -8.87
CA ALA A 152 -30.66 -9.81 -10.15
C ALA A 152 -32.17 -9.49 -10.03
N GLN A 153 -32.83 -9.90 -8.94
CA GLN A 153 -34.26 -9.60 -8.71
C GLN A 153 -34.56 -8.12 -8.44
N LYS A 154 -33.52 -7.28 -8.20
CA LYS A 154 -33.70 -5.86 -7.87
C LYS A 154 -34.19 -5.04 -9.04
N GLY A 155 -33.94 -5.49 -10.29
CA GLY A 155 -34.37 -4.83 -11.50
C GLY A 155 -33.73 -5.39 -12.77
N GLU A 156 -34.19 -4.90 -13.93
CA GLU A 156 -33.68 -5.34 -15.23
C GLU A 156 -32.21 -4.95 -15.44
N GLU A 157 -31.75 -3.82 -14.87
CA GLU A 157 -30.34 -3.42 -14.94
C GLU A 157 -29.46 -4.43 -14.20
N GLU A 158 -29.84 -4.81 -12.97
CA GLU A 158 -29.11 -5.78 -12.16
C GLU A 158 -29.06 -7.16 -12.82
N LYS A 159 -30.17 -7.57 -13.42
CA LYS A 159 -30.23 -8.81 -14.18
C LYS A 159 -29.31 -8.77 -15.39
N ALA A 160 -29.35 -7.68 -16.18
CA ALA A 160 -28.49 -7.50 -17.32
C ALA A 160 -26.98 -7.53 -16.98
N LEU A 161 -26.58 -7.00 -15.80
CA LEU A 161 -25.21 -7.10 -15.31
C LEU A 161 -24.80 -8.57 -15.05
N MET A 162 -25.69 -9.39 -14.50
CA MET A 162 -25.42 -10.81 -14.28
C MET A 162 -25.38 -11.58 -15.59
N ASP A 163 -26.30 -11.30 -16.51
CA ASP A 163 -26.32 -11.91 -17.84
C ASP A 163 -25.05 -11.56 -18.62
N THR A 164 -24.58 -10.32 -18.57
CA THR A 164 -23.32 -9.88 -19.17
C THR A 164 -22.14 -10.69 -18.63
N LEU A 165 -22.03 -10.83 -17.32
CA LEU A 165 -20.96 -11.62 -16.70
C LEU A 165 -21.03 -13.10 -17.09
N LEU A 166 -22.22 -13.72 -16.97
CA LEU A 166 -22.39 -15.15 -17.16
C LEU A 166 -22.33 -15.60 -18.63
N ASN A 167 -22.44 -14.68 -19.60
CA ASN A 167 -22.34 -14.96 -21.03
C ASN A 167 -21.00 -14.55 -21.65
N ASP A 168 -20.07 -13.97 -20.88
CA ASP A 168 -18.72 -13.63 -21.34
C ASP A 168 -17.68 -14.56 -20.70
N ASP A 169 -17.34 -15.63 -21.38
CA ASP A 169 -16.40 -16.64 -20.91
C ASP A 169 -15.01 -16.06 -20.62
N LYS A 170 -14.56 -15.05 -21.40
CA LYS A 170 -13.27 -14.39 -21.17
C LYS A 170 -13.30 -13.59 -19.87
N LEU A 171 -14.38 -12.85 -19.66
CA LEU A 171 -14.56 -12.05 -18.44
C LEU A 171 -14.68 -12.95 -17.20
N ILE A 172 -15.38 -14.09 -17.32
CA ILE A 172 -15.46 -15.07 -16.21
C ILE A 172 -14.09 -15.60 -15.86
N VAL A 173 -13.33 -16.09 -16.85
CA VAL A 173 -11.98 -16.63 -16.63
C VAL A 173 -11.08 -15.56 -16.00
N GLN A 174 -11.10 -14.34 -16.53
CA GLN A 174 -10.31 -13.23 -15.99
C GLN A 174 -10.71 -12.90 -14.55
N THR A 175 -12.00 -12.78 -14.28
CA THR A 175 -12.57 -12.53 -12.94
C THR A 175 -12.12 -13.59 -11.93
N MET A 176 -12.23 -14.86 -12.29
CA MET A 176 -11.88 -15.96 -11.41
C MET A 176 -10.37 -16.12 -11.24
N THR A 177 -9.59 -15.84 -12.27
CA THR A 177 -8.13 -15.83 -12.21
C THR A 177 -7.61 -14.75 -11.26
N MET A 178 -8.31 -13.60 -11.17
CA MET A 178 -8.02 -12.54 -10.20
C MET A 178 -8.56 -12.82 -8.78
N GLY A 179 -9.05 -14.02 -8.50
CA GLY A 179 -9.55 -14.41 -7.17
C GLY A 179 -11.03 -14.10 -6.92
N GLY A 180 -11.81 -13.78 -7.93
CA GLY A 180 -13.25 -13.53 -7.84
C GLY A 180 -13.63 -12.25 -7.09
N ALA A 181 -14.93 -12.02 -6.96
CA ALA A 181 -15.46 -10.85 -6.25
C ALA A 181 -15.41 -11.04 -4.72
N GLY A 182 -15.03 -9.99 -3.99
CA GLY A 182 -14.98 -10.00 -2.53
C GLY A 182 -16.30 -10.50 -1.91
N GLY A 183 -16.22 -11.54 -1.08
CA GLY A 183 -17.39 -12.16 -0.44
C GLY A 183 -18.43 -12.72 -1.42
N GLY A 184 -18.06 -13.03 -2.67
CA GLY A 184 -18.98 -13.56 -3.68
C GLY A 184 -19.99 -12.55 -4.23
N ARG A 185 -19.74 -11.23 -4.07
CA ARG A 185 -20.67 -10.15 -4.44
C ARG A 185 -20.43 -9.68 -5.89
N TYR A 186 -20.63 -10.59 -6.83
CA TYR A 186 -20.36 -10.31 -8.26
C TYR A 186 -21.26 -9.21 -8.84
N GLY A 187 -22.48 -9.07 -8.37
CA GLY A 187 -23.37 -8.00 -8.81
C GLY A 187 -22.84 -6.62 -8.51
N GLN A 188 -22.37 -6.40 -7.29
CA GLN A 188 -21.76 -5.14 -6.91
C GLN A 188 -20.46 -4.89 -7.69
N ALA A 189 -19.64 -5.93 -7.88
CA ALA A 189 -18.43 -5.83 -8.68
C ALA A 189 -18.74 -5.42 -10.12
N MET A 190 -19.74 -6.04 -10.78
CA MET A 190 -20.13 -5.72 -12.14
C MET A 190 -20.73 -4.32 -12.27
N ARG A 191 -21.49 -3.86 -11.27
CA ARG A 191 -21.99 -2.47 -11.22
C ARG A 191 -20.83 -1.48 -11.22
N SER A 192 -19.85 -1.67 -10.36
CA SER A 192 -18.67 -0.80 -10.28
C SER A 192 -17.82 -0.87 -11.57
N TYR A 193 -17.59 -2.05 -12.09
CA TYR A 193 -16.83 -2.24 -13.33
C TYR A 193 -17.49 -1.54 -14.52
N THR A 194 -18.81 -1.69 -14.66
CA THR A 194 -19.59 -1.04 -15.73
C THR A 194 -19.57 0.49 -15.55
N ALA A 195 -19.69 1.00 -14.33
CA ALA A 195 -19.63 2.42 -14.06
C ALA A 195 -18.25 3.03 -14.43
N ILE A 196 -17.15 2.37 -14.07
CA ILE A 196 -15.80 2.80 -14.48
C ILE A 196 -15.66 2.80 -16.01
N ARG A 197 -16.15 1.76 -16.70
CA ARG A 197 -16.09 1.70 -18.17
C ARG A 197 -16.92 2.78 -18.85
N LYS A 198 -18.06 3.14 -18.31
CA LYS A 198 -18.86 4.29 -18.78
C LYS A 198 -18.13 5.62 -18.59
N ALA A 199 -17.35 5.75 -17.53
CA ALA A 199 -16.66 6.99 -17.18
C ALA A 199 -15.32 7.21 -17.91
N SER A 200 -14.71 6.15 -18.48
CA SER A 200 -13.41 6.22 -19.14
C SER A 200 -13.26 5.20 -20.27
N GLU A 201 -13.08 5.67 -21.48
CA GLU A 201 -12.79 4.83 -22.66
C GLU A 201 -11.52 3.98 -22.47
N ARG A 202 -10.51 4.52 -21.78
CA ARG A 202 -9.25 3.80 -21.52
C ARG A 202 -9.45 2.52 -20.70
N SER A 203 -10.51 2.45 -19.90
CA SER A 203 -10.83 1.26 -19.09
C SER A 203 -11.37 0.07 -19.91
N HIS A 204 -11.43 0.19 -21.23
CA HIS A 204 -11.90 -0.88 -22.11
C HIS A 204 -10.80 -1.84 -22.54
N GLU A 205 -9.53 -1.46 -22.41
CA GLU A 205 -8.41 -2.24 -22.94
C GLU A 205 -7.14 -2.18 -22.07
N GLY A 206 -6.23 -3.10 -22.38
CA GLY A 206 -4.90 -3.14 -21.79
C GLY A 206 -4.92 -3.27 -20.26
N PHE A 207 -3.88 -2.75 -19.63
CA PHE A 207 -3.78 -2.79 -18.16
C PHE A 207 -4.84 -1.92 -17.46
N PHE A 208 -5.40 -0.92 -18.13
CA PHE A 208 -6.47 -0.08 -17.59
C PHE A 208 -7.76 -0.88 -17.37
N GLN A 209 -8.09 -1.79 -18.31
CA GLN A 209 -9.22 -2.71 -18.16
C GLN A 209 -8.98 -3.70 -17.02
N VAL A 210 -7.77 -4.26 -16.95
CA VAL A 210 -7.36 -5.18 -15.89
C VAL A 210 -7.45 -4.51 -14.52
N TRP A 211 -6.96 -3.29 -14.41
CA TRP A 211 -7.03 -2.51 -13.17
C TRP A 211 -8.47 -2.16 -12.77
N ALA A 212 -9.32 -1.71 -13.74
CA ALA A 212 -10.73 -1.43 -13.49
C ALA A 212 -11.47 -2.65 -12.95
N LEU A 213 -11.26 -3.81 -13.56
CA LEU A 213 -11.85 -5.07 -13.12
C LEU A 213 -11.34 -5.47 -11.73
N ALA A 214 -10.03 -5.47 -11.51
CA ALA A 214 -9.41 -5.85 -10.24
C ALA A 214 -9.90 -4.99 -9.06
N ALA A 215 -10.00 -3.67 -9.25
CA ALA A 215 -10.53 -2.74 -8.26
C ALA A 215 -12.01 -3.05 -7.95
N SER A 216 -12.82 -3.29 -8.97
CA SER A 216 -14.24 -3.63 -8.83
C SER A 216 -14.44 -4.96 -8.09
N LEU A 217 -13.58 -5.95 -8.32
CA LEU A 217 -13.62 -7.23 -7.63
C LEU A 217 -13.21 -7.13 -6.16
N GLN A 218 -12.41 -6.14 -5.79
CA GLN A 218 -11.93 -5.95 -4.42
C GLN A 218 -12.97 -5.24 -3.55
N TYR A 219 -13.58 -4.17 -4.04
CA TYR A 219 -14.43 -3.28 -3.26
C TYR A 219 -15.91 -3.50 -3.61
N THR A 220 -16.49 -4.52 -3.01
CA THR A 220 -17.84 -5.02 -3.32
C THR A 220 -18.87 -4.70 -2.23
N SER A 221 -18.56 -3.85 -1.27
CA SER A 221 -19.53 -3.32 -0.30
C SER A 221 -20.50 -2.36 -0.97
N ASP A 222 -21.61 -2.04 -0.33
CA ASP A 222 -22.58 -1.08 -0.89
C ASP A 222 -22.02 0.35 -0.91
N THR A 223 -21.14 0.67 0.06
CA THR A 223 -20.37 1.93 0.11
C THR A 223 -18.87 1.64 0.16
N TYR A 224 -18.06 2.61 -0.26
CA TYR A 224 -16.60 2.49 -0.24
C TYR A 224 -15.98 3.82 0.19
N VAL A 225 -15.26 3.82 1.31
CA VAL A 225 -14.60 4.97 1.96
C VAL A 225 -15.58 6.07 2.40
N TYR A 226 -16.48 6.49 1.54
CA TYR A 226 -17.50 7.53 1.83
C TYR A 226 -18.83 6.86 2.20
N PRO A 227 -19.31 7.03 3.46
CA PRO A 227 -20.48 6.29 3.95
C PRO A 227 -21.78 6.54 3.18
N ASP A 228 -21.93 7.74 2.66
CA ASP A 228 -23.16 8.19 1.98
C ASP A 228 -23.06 8.16 0.45
N VAL A 229 -21.98 7.56 -0.10
CA VAL A 229 -21.75 7.47 -1.54
C VAL A 229 -21.71 6.00 -1.96
N PRO A 230 -22.47 5.59 -3.00
CA PRO A 230 -22.39 4.24 -3.55
C PRO A 230 -20.96 3.85 -3.91
N ALA A 231 -20.60 2.60 -3.68
CA ALA A 231 -19.25 2.11 -3.96
C ALA A 231 -18.84 2.31 -5.43
N ALA A 232 -19.77 2.13 -6.38
CA ALA A 232 -19.50 2.34 -7.79
C ALA A 232 -19.07 3.78 -8.10
N ASP A 233 -19.77 4.77 -7.54
CA ASP A 233 -19.47 6.19 -7.75
C ASP A 233 -18.15 6.57 -7.08
N SER A 234 -17.91 6.06 -5.88
CA SER A 234 -16.64 6.24 -5.19
C SER A 234 -15.48 5.65 -6.00
N LEU A 235 -15.62 4.43 -6.53
CA LEU A 235 -14.58 3.78 -7.32
C LEU A 235 -14.31 4.50 -8.64
N VAL A 236 -15.34 5.05 -9.30
CA VAL A 236 -15.17 5.93 -10.47
C VAL A 236 -14.32 7.14 -10.13
N ARG A 237 -14.60 7.83 -9.00
CA ARG A 237 -13.81 8.99 -8.55
C ARG A 237 -12.34 8.61 -8.32
N TYR A 238 -12.07 7.50 -7.63
CA TYR A 238 -10.71 7.01 -7.41
C TYR A 238 -10.03 6.65 -8.73
N TYR A 239 -10.71 5.92 -9.61
CA TYR A 239 -10.17 5.53 -10.90
C TYR A 239 -9.75 6.74 -11.75
N LEU A 240 -10.63 7.73 -11.89
CA LEU A 240 -10.34 8.95 -12.66
C LEU A 240 -9.23 9.80 -12.04
N ASN A 241 -9.18 9.90 -10.70
CA ASN A 241 -8.10 10.59 -10.00
C ASN A 241 -6.72 9.94 -10.24
N TYR A 242 -6.67 8.62 -10.17
CA TYR A 242 -5.42 7.89 -10.43
C TYR A 242 -5.06 7.87 -11.91
N LEU A 243 -6.04 7.83 -12.81
CA LEU A 243 -5.81 7.95 -14.24
C LEU A 243 -5.17 9.30 -14.57
N LYS A 244 -5.72 10.39 -14.02
CA LYS A 244 -5.12 11.72 -14.14
C LYS A 244 -3.70 11.75 -13.56
N ALA A 245 -3.48 11.18 -12.39
CA ALA A 245 -2.16 11.12 -11.77
C ALA A 245 -1.16 10.29 -12.60
N TYR A 246 -1.62 9.26 -13.29
CA TYR A 246 -0.81 8.49 -14.24
C TYR A 246 -0.42 9.34 -15.46
N ASP A 247 -1.36 10.06 -16.06
CA ASP A 247 -1.11 10.92 -17.22
C ASP A 247 -0.19 12.10 -16.87
N ASP A 248 -0.30 12.63 -15.65
CA ASP A 248 0.60 13.68 -15.13
C ASP A 248 2.00 13.14 -14.73
N GLY A 249 2.26 11.84 -14.88
CA GLY A 249 3.53 11.22 -14.48
C GLY A 249 3.79 11.22 -12.97
N ILE A 250 2.74 11.29 -12.15
CA ILE A 250 2.82 11.32 -10.69
C ILE A 250 2.97 9.91 -10.11
N LEU A 251 2.29 8.92 -10.70
CA LEU A 251 2.33 7.57 -10.18
C LEU A 251 3.71 6.94 -10.36
N ASP A 252 4.00 5.94 -9.52
CA ASP A 252 5.24 5.16 -9.64
C ASP A 252 5.37 4.54 -11.04
N PRO A 253 6.55 4.58 -11.67
CA PRO A 253 6.78 3.99 -13.00
C PRO A 253 6.46 2.50 -13.09
N ALA A 254 6.42 1.78 -11.97
CA ALA A 254 6.04 0.38 -11.93
C ALA A 254 4.51 0.16 -11.96
N PHE A 255 3.69 1.20 -11.80
CA PHE A 255 2.22 1.08 -11.79
C PHE A 255 1.68 0.36 -13.03
N SER A 256 2.10 0.75 -14.22
CA SER A 256 1.68 0.09 -15.47
C SER A 256 2.33 -1.28 -15.72
N LYS A 257 3.26 -1.69 -14.86
CA LYS A 257 4.06 -2.92 -14.97
C LYS A 257 3.73 -3.94 -13.88
N ILE A 258 2.66 -3.75 -13.14
CA ILE A 258 2.25 -4.67 -12.07
C ILE A 258 2.04 -6.10 -12.61
N GLY A 259 1.57 -6.23 -13.85
CA GLY A 259 1.62 -7.47 -14.62
C GLY A 259 0.88 -8.66 -14.03
N GLY A 260 1.32 -9.86 -14.41
CA GLY A 260 0.74 -11.12 -13.99
C GLY A 260 -0.72 -11.26 -14.41
N THR A 261 -1.56 -11.85 -13.58
CA THR A 261 -3.01 -11.94 -13.79
C THR A 261 -3.74 -10.60 -13.59
N GLY A 262 -3.05 -9.59 -13.05
CA GLY A 262 -3.66 -8.33 -12.61
C GLY A 262 -4.18 -8.35 -11.17
N TRP A 263 -4.04 -9.45 -10.44
CA TRP A 263 -4.52 -9.59 -9.06
C TRP A 263 -3.96 -8.50 -8.12
N ASN A 264 -2.71 -8.09 -8.28
CA ASN A 264 -2.10 -7.04 -7.46
C ASN A 264 -2.77 -5.67 -7.63
N TYR A 265 -3.42 -5.38 -8.78
CA TYR A 265 -4.21 -4.15 -8.94
C TYR A 265 -5.39 -4.03 -7.98
N ARG A 266 -5.84 -5.14 -7.38
CA ARG A 266 -6.86 -5.14 -6.30
C ARG A 266 -6.43 -4.31 -5.09
N PHE A 267 -5.14 -4.09 -4.92
CA PHE A 267 -4.55 -3.47 -3.73
C PHE A 267 -3.95 -2.08 -4.00
N VAL A 268 -4.29 -1.48 -5.14
CA VAL A 268 -3.83 -0.14 -5.51
C VAL A 268 -4.65 0.96 -4.83
N PHE A 269 -5.96 0.77 -4.71
CA PHE A 269 -6.79 1.75 -4.00
C PHE A 269 -6.74 1.54 -2.50
N PRO A 270 -6.82 2.62 -1.72
CA PRO A 270 -6.87 2.53 -0.26
C PRO A 270 -8.17 1.87 0.20
N ASP A 271 -8.11 1.15 1.32
CA ASP A 271 -9.26 0.50 1.93
C ASP A 271 -10.00 1.37 2.97
N SER A 272 -9.41 2.51 3.36
CA SER A 272 -9.95 3.35 4.43
C SER A 272 -9.45 4.82 4.42
N TYR A 273 -8.96 5.34 3.29
CA TYR A 273 -8.48 6.72 3.17
C TYR A 273 -9.23 7.44 2.06
N THR A 274 -9.60 8.70 2.29
CA THR A 274 -10.28 9.53 1.31
C THR A 274 -9.36 9.96 0.16
N LEU A 275 -9.93 10.42 -0.94
CA LEU A 275 -9.13 10.99 -2.04
C LEU A 275 -8.34 12.21 -1.60
N GLU A 276 -8.94 13.02 -0.72
CA GLU A 276 -8.31 14.21 -0.15
C GLU A 276 -7.05 13.84 0.67
N ASP A 277 -7.09 12.73 1.42
CA ASP A 277 -5.92 12.19 2.11
C ASP A 277 -4.84 11.72 1.12
N VAL A 278 -5.24 11.03 0.05
CA VAL A 278 -4.34 10.55 -1.00
C VAL A 278 -3.66 11.72 -1.72
N GLU A 279 -4.41 12.73 -2.11
CA GLU A 279 -3.89 13.94 -2.76
C GLU A 279 -2.96 14.73 -1.84
N TRP A 280 -3.32 14.84 -0.57
CA TRP A 280 -2.48 15.51 0.41
C TRP A 280 -1.14 14.79 0.59
N ILE A 281 -1.11 13.47 0.68
CA ILE A 281 0.14 12.70 0.75
C ILE A 281 0.98 12.84 -0.53
N ARG A 282 0.35 12.92 -1.71
CA ARG A 282 1.06 13.25 -2.95
C ARG A 282 1.77 14.60 -2.85
N LYS A 283 1.09 15.64 -2.34
CA LYS A 283 1.69 16.95 -2.08
C LYS A 283 2.84 16.85 -1.06
N VAL A 284 2.64 16.14 0.04
CA VAL A 284 3.70 15.94 1.06
C VAL A 284 4.94 15.34 0.43
N LEU A 285 4.82 14.27 -0.33
CA LEU A 285 5.97 13.59 -0.91
C LEU A 285 6.55 14.31 -2.12
N ARG A 286 5.79 15.15 -2.82
CA ARG A 286 6.29 15.91 -3.98
C ARG A 286 6.89 17.26 -3.59
N ASN A 287 6.29 17.97 -2.65
CA ASN A 287 6.70 19.32 -2.28
C ASN A 287 7.60 19.33 -1.04
N TYR A 288 7.19 18.60 0.02
CA TYR A 288 7.87 18.65 1.30
C TYR A 288 9.07 17.68 1.36
N ARG A 289 8.92 16.42 0.85
CA ARG A 289 9.98 15.39 0.89
C ARG A 289 10.15 14.65 -0.44
N PRO A 290 10.51 15.34 -1.54
CA PRO A 290 10.77 14.67 -2.83
C PRO A 290 11.91 13.65 -2.79
N ASP A 291 12.83 13.74 -1.83
CA ASP A 291 13.89 12.75 -1.61
C ASP A 291 13.34 11.36 -1.20
N HIS A 292 12.06 11.27 -0.78
CA HIS A 292 11.40 10.01 -0.44
C HIS A 292 10.63 9.37 -1.61
N THR A 293 10.59 10.00 -2.77
CA THR A 293 10.00 9.43 -4.00
C THR A 293 10.98 8.59 -4.79
N ARG A 294 12.14 8.26 -4.24
CA ARG A 294 13.18 7.46 -4.90
C ARG A 294 12.76 6.01 -5.06
N LEU A 295 13.31 5.37 -6.11
CA LEU A 295 13.04 3.97 -6.48
C LEU A 295 13.83 2.93 -5.66
N GLU A 296 14.14 3.20 -4.41
CA GLU A 296 14.63 2.16 -3.50
C GLU A 296 13.42 1.32 -3.08
N TYR A 297 13.28 0.14 -3.67
CA TYR A 297 12.05 -0.65 -3.61
C TYR A 297 11.61 -1.10 -2.21
N ARG A 298 12.53 -1.30 -1.28
CA ARG A 298 12.18 -1.76 0.07
C ARG A 298 11.44 -0.69 0.86
N TRP A 299 11.89 0.57 0.75
CA TRP A 299 11.33 1.69 1.48
C TRP A 299 10.33 2.50 0.66
N ARG A 300 10.63 2.71 -0.61
CA ARG A 300 9.84 3.55 -1.50
C ARG A 300 9.32 4.80 -0.75
N TYR A 301 8.08 5.13 -0.94
CA TYR A 301 7.42 6.29 -0.32
C TYR A 301 7.28 6.18 1.20
N CYS A 302 7.39 4.98 1.79
CA CYS A 302 7.23 4.74 3.23
C CYS A 302 8.35 5.35 4.08
N ARG A 303 9.46 5.79 3.50
CA ARG A 303 10.58 6.40 4.23
C ARG A 303 10.17 7.65 5.03
N ILE A 304 9.12 8.36 4.60
CA ILE A 304 8.51 9.48 5.32
C ILE A 304 8.13 9.14 6.76
N VAL A 305 7.78 7.89 7.03
CA VAL A 305 7.41 7.44 8.37
C VAL A 305 8.60 7.51 9.34
N ARG A 306 9.81 7.19 8.87
CA ARG A 306 11.03 7.23 9.70
C ARG A 306 11.50 8.66 9.98
N SER A 307 11.38 9.51 8.97
CA SER A 307 11.94 10.87 9.05
C SER A 307 10.98 11.86 9.71
N ASP A 308 9.67 11.72 9.47
CA ASP A 308 8.71 12.79 9.81
C ASP A 308 7.60 12.36 10.77
N ILE A 309 7.42 11.05 11.04
CA ILE A 309 6.43 10.57 12.01
C ILE A 309 7.15 10.04 13.26
N PRO A 310 7.30 10.83 14.32
CA PRO A 310 7.96 10.37 15.54
C PRO A 310 7.16 9.25 16.22
N TYR A 311 7.88 8.29 16.81
CA TYR A 311 7.27 7.27 17.66
C TYR A 311 6.92 7.88 19.00
N VAL A 312 5.65 7.97 19.33
CA VAL A 312 5.13 8.57 20.56
C VAL A 312 3.97 7.74 21.09
N MET A 313 4.06 7.33 22.37
CA MET A 313 2.97 6.66 23.08
C MET A 313 2.04 7.68 23.75
N GLY A 314 0.77 7.31 23.95
CA GLY A 314 -0.19 8.13 24.71
C GLY A 314 -0.49 9.50 24.09
N VAL A 315 -0.46 9.61 22.77
CA VAL A 315 -0.70 10.88 22.09
C VAL A 315 -2.14 11.35 22.27
N ASP A 316 -2.31 12.47 22.94
CA ASP A 316 -3.58 13.19 22.96
C ASP A 316 -3.75 14.03 21.69
N ARG A 317 -4.86 13.83 21.01
CA ARG A 317 -5.26 14.54 19.78
C ARG A 317 -6.57 15.32 19.94
N SER A 318 -7.14 15.37 21.14
CA SER A 318 -8.45 15.98 21.41
C SER A 318 -8.51 17.48 21.12
N GLY A 319 -7.44 18.21 21.34
CA GLY A 319 -7.36 19.66 21.11
C GLY A 319 -6.93 20.08 19.70
N MET A 320 -6.90 19.17 18.73
CA MET A 320 -6.50 19.51 17.36
C MET A 320 -7.65 20.09 16.54
N PRO A 321 -7.35 20.95 15.54
CA PRO A 321 -8.34 21.43 14.61
C PRO A 321 -9.20 20.32 14.02
N ALA A 322 -10.51 20.52 13.98
CA ALA A 322 -11.47 19.50 13.55
C ALA A 322 -11.38 19.21 12.05
N ASP A 323 -10.94 20.19 11.25
CA ASP A 323 -10.74 20.09 9.81
C ASP A 323 -9.52 19.26 9.38
N LEU A 324 -8.70 18.82 10.33
CA LEU A 324 -7.55 17.97 10.04
C LEU A 324 -7.96 16.51 9.96
N SER A 325 -7.52 15.83 8.90
CA SER A 325 -7.68 14.40 8.79
C SER A 325 -6.82 13.64 9.81
N SER A 326 -7.12 12.36 10.02
CA SER A 326 -6.31 11.50 10.91
C SER A 326 -4.85 11.44 10.47
N ILE A 327 -4.59 11.42 9.16
CA ILE A 327 -3.24 11.37 8.60
C ILE A 327 -2.48 12.66 8.94
N GLN A 328 -3.10 13.82 8.73
CA GLN A 328 -2.50 15.12 9.10
C GLN A 328 -2.19 15.20 10.60
N LYS A 329 -3.09 14.68 11.44
CA LYS A 329 -2.87 14.61 12.89
C LYS A 329 -1.68 13.72 13.27
N PHE A 330 -1.37 12.66 12.50
CA PHE A 330 -0.18 11.84 12.73
C PHE A 330 1.12 12.59 12.38
N PHE A 331 1.12 13.42 11.35
CA PHE A 331 2.26 14.30 11.05
C PHE A 331 2.48 15.33 12.16
N LEU A 332 1.43 15.86 12.75
CA LEU A 332 1.54 16.85 13.82
C LEU A 332 2.07 16.28 15.13
N LYS A 333 1.61 15.11 15.54
CA LYS A 333 1.86 14.58 16.90
C LYS A 333 2.60 13.25 16.92
N GLY A 334 2.80 12.61 15.76
CA GLY A 334 3.37 11.27 15.71
C GLY A 334 2.37 10.19 16.15
N GLY A 335 2.89 9.02 16.52
CA GLY A 335 2.09 7.90 16.99
C GLY A 335 2.92 6.64 17.19
N ILE A 336 2.28 5.60 17.72
CA ILE A 336 2.86 4.26 17.85
C ILE A 336 2.87 3.54 16.49
N CYS A 337 3.20 2.26 16.48
CA CYS A 337 3.31 1.42 15.29
C CYS A 337 2.10 1.51 14.34
N GLY A 338 0.85 1.47 14.85
CA GLY A 338 -0.36 1.55 14.03
C GLY A 338 -0.47 2.83 13.19
N PRO A 339 -0.51 4.03 13.80
CA PRO A 339 -0.47 5.31 13.07
C PRO A 339 0.68 5.42 12.06
N ARG A 340 1.86 4.93 12.41
CA ARG A 340 3.03 4.93 11.53
C ARG A 340 2.82 4.01 10.33
N ALA A 341 2.30 2.80 10.54
CA ALA A 341 1.96 1.88 9.47
C ALA A 341 0.87 2.45 8.54
N PHE A 342 -0.11 3.19 9.07
CA PHE A 342 -1.13 3.86 8.27
C PHE A 342 -0.53 4.92 7.35
N VAL A 343 0.38 5.76 7.85
CA VAL A 343 1.06 6.75 7.00
C VAL A 343 1.90 6.06 5.93
N GLY A 344 2.62 4.98 6.27
CA GLY A 344 3.38 4.21 5.28
C GLY A 344 2.49 3.61 4.20
N GLN A 345 1.35 3.05 4.58
CA GLN A 345 0.41 2.43 3.66
C GLN A 345 -0.20 3.44 2.68
N ILE A 346 -0.71 4.57 3.19
CA ILE A 346 -1.27 5.60 2.30
C ILE A 346 -0.22 6.23 1.40
N SER A 347 1.04 6.31 1.86
CA SER A 347 2.15 6.79 1.02
C SER A 347 2.38 5.88 -0.19
N GLY A 348 2.22 4.56 -0.04
CA GLY A 348 2.25 3.62 -1.17
C GLY A 348 1.03 3.81 -2.09
N TYR A 349 -0.17 3.80 -1.54
CA TYR A 349 -1.39 4.02 -2.32
C TYR A 349 -1.35 5.31 -3.13
N ALA A 350 -0.91 6.41 -2.56
CA ALA A 350 -0.88 7.72 -3.22
C ALA A 350 -0.12 7.71 -4.56
N PHE A 351 0.82 6.79 -4.72
CA PHE A 351 1.61 6.62 -5.95
C PHE A 351 1.28 5.33 -6.73
N GLY A 352 0.13 4.72 -6.46
CA GLY A 352 -0.33 3.55 -7.20
C GLY A 352 0.37 2.24 -6.83
N ILE A 353 1.01 2.18 -5.65
CA ILE A 353 1.68 0.98 -5.18
C ILE A 353 0.70 0.10 -4.41
N PRO A 354 0.48 -1.16 -4.83
CA PRO A 354 -0.29 -2.11 -4.05
C PRO A 354 0.23 -2.21 -2.62
N SER A 355 -0.64 -1.95 -1.65
CA SER A 355 -0.25 -1.89 -0.23
C SER A 355 -1.31 -2.54 0.64
N ARG A 356 -0.91 -3.17 1.76
CA ARG A 356 -1.82 -3.78 2.72
C ARG A 356 -1.29 -3.69 4.13
N ARG A 357 -2.19 -3.77 5.10
CA ARG A 357 -1.81 -3.99 6.50
C ARG A 357 -1.21 -5.38 6.64
N ALA A 358 -0.15 -5.47 7.43
CA ALA A 358 0.54 -6.71 7.76
C ALA A 358 0.73 -6.82 9.28
N PRO A 359 -0.38 -6.84 10.08
CA PRO A 359 -0.28 -6.81 11.53
C PRO A 359 0.35 -8.09 12.07
N SER A 360 1.20 -7.94 13.06
CA SER A 360 1.72 -9.05 13.86
C SER A 360 1.18 -9.00 15.31
N PRO A 361 1.36 -10.02 16.14
CA PRO A 361 0.91 -9.99 17.53
C PRO A 361 1.45 -8.76 18.26
N GLY A 362 0.55 -7.87 18.73
CA GLY A 362 0.92 -6.65 19.47
C GLY A 362 1.58 -5.54 18.66
N HIS A 363 1.67 -5.67 17.32
CA HIS A 363 2.37 -4.70 16.48
C HIS A 363 1.63 -4.39 15.17
N GLY A 364 1.61 -3.11 14.78
CA GLY A 364 1.08 -2.65 13.49
C GLY A 364 2.20 -2.51 12.47
N ALA A 365 2.07 -3.21 11.35
CA ALA A 365 2.99 -3.14 10.23
C ALA A 365 2.22 -3.08 8.91
N MET A 366 2.93 -2.89 7.82
CA MET A 366 2.39 -2.91 6.47
C MET A 366 3.24 -3.77 5.54
N ALA A 367 2.65 -4.15 4.42
CA ALA A 367 3.34 -4.72 3.28
C ALA A 367 3.01 -3.92 2.03
N HIS A 368 3.96 -3.82 1.11
CA HIS A 368 3.73 -3.27 -0.21
C HIS A 368 4.38 -4.14 -1.30
N TRP A 369 3.84 -4.02 -2.50
CA TRP A 369 4.36 -4.68 -3.67
C TRP A 369 5.56 -3.93 -4.25
N THR A 370 6.51 -4.68 -4.77
CA THR A 370 7.64 -4.19 -5.58
C THR A 370 7.75 -5.05 -6.84
N PRO A 371 8.48 -4.63 -7.89
CA PRO A 371 8.75 -5.50 -9.04
C PRO A 371 9.39 -6.84 -8.70
N ASP A 372 10.09 -6.93 -7.57
CA ASP A 372 10.71 -8.15 -7.07
C ASP A 372 9.80 -8.98 -6.15
N GLY A 373 8.59 -8.52 -5.88
CA GLY A 373 7.61 -9.17 -5.01
C GLY A 373 7.16 -8.28 -3.84
N TRP A 374 6.36 -8.85 -2.94
CA TRP A 374 5.89 -8.16 -1.75
C TRP A 374 6.96 -8.13 -0.66
N THR A 375 7.04 -7.02 0.07
CA THR A 375 7.89 -6.85 1.26
C THR A 375 7.11 -6.28 2.43
N THR A 376 7.45 -6.68 3.66
CA THR A 376 6.93 -6.06 4.88
C THR A 376 7.78 -4.86 5.27
N VAL A 377 7.12 -3.82 5.77
CA VAL A 377 7.73 -2.57 6.23
C VAL A 377 7.19 -2.20 7.59
N LEU A 378 8.01 -1.60 8.43
CA LEU A 378 7.69 -1.24 9.82
C LEU A 378 7.28 -2.45 10.67
N GLY A 379 7.78 -3.62 10.36
CA GLY A 379 7.43 -4.84 11.07
C GLY A 379 8.29 -6.03 10.72
N PRO A 380 8.00 -7.17 11.34
CA PRO A 380 8.73 -8.39 11.11
C PRO A 380 8.43 -8.99 9.73
N HIS A 381 9.21 -10.01 9.37
CA HIS A 381 8.99 -10.82 8.17
C HIS A 381 7.55 -11.36 8.10
N PHE A 382 7.07 -11.70 6.90
CA PHE A 382 5.74 -12.27 6.65
C PHE A 382 5.36 -13.40 7.60
N TYR A 383 6.29 -14.27 7.98
CA TYR A 383 6.05 -15.38 8.92
C TYR A 383 5.45 -14.96 10.26
N PHE A 384 5.66 -13.72 10.67
CA PHE A 384 5.20 -13.21 11.95
C PHE A 384 3.87 -12.46 11.86
N CYS A 385 3.39 -12.18 10.64
CA CYS A 385 2.12 -11.50 10.46
C CYS A 385 0.96 -12.42 10.85
N LYS A 386 -0.16 -11.84 11.29
CA LYS A 386 -1.40 -12.61 11.58
C LYS A 386 -2.15 -12.94 10.30
N HIS A 387 -2.31 -11.95 9.45
CA HIS A 387 -3.01 -12.06 8.17
C HIS A 387 -2.67 -10.87 7.29
N ILE A 388 -2.83 -11.05 5.98
CA ILE A 388 -2.76 -9.97 4.99
C ILE A 388 -3.98 -10.14 4.09
N ASN A 389 -4.82 -9.12 3.99
CA ASN A 389 -6.07 -9.16 3.23
C ASN A 389 -6.97 -10.36 3.57
N GLY A 390 -7.02 -10.74 4.86
CA GLY A 390 -7.82 -11.87 5.33
C GLY A 390 -7.23 -13.26 5.08
N MET A 391 -6.07 -13.35 4.42
CA MET A 391 -5.36 -14.60 4.14
C MET A 391 -4.24 -14.84 5.16
N PRO A 392 -3.91 -16.09 5.46
CA PRO A 392 -2.65 -16.42 6.12
C PRO A 392 -1.47 -15.80 5.36
N PRO A 393 -0.46 -15.22 6.03
CA PRO A 393 0.57 -14.42 5.36
C PRO A 393 1.35 -15.19 4.30
N MET A 394 1.67 -16.46 4.57
CA MET A 394 2.43 -17.29 3.63
C MET A 394 1.58 -17.71 2.42
N GLU A 395 0.28 -17.88 2.60
CA GLU A 395 -0.65 -18.13 1.49
C GLU A 395 -0.81 -16.87 0.64
N PHE A 396 -0.92 -15.69 1.27
CA PHE A 396 -0.92 -14.42 0.53
C PHE A 396 0.36 -14.25 -0.30
N LEU A 397 1.52 -14.55 0.27
CA LEU A 397 2.80 -14.46 -0.44
C LEU A 397 2.85 -15.44 -1.62
N LEU A 398 2.51 -16.72 -1.37
CA LEU A 398 2.45 -17.75 -2.41
C LEU A 398 1.49 -17.36 -3.54
N GLU A 399 0.29 -16.92 -3.19
CA GLU A 399 -0.72 -16.49 -4.14
C GLU A 399 -0.22 -15.32 -5.00
N SER A 400 0.30 -14.27 -4.36
CA SER A 400 0.80 -13.08 -5.05
C SER A 400 1.96 -13.38 -6.00
N GLN A 401 2.84 -14.31 -5.64
CA GLN A 401 3.96 -14.73 -6.46
C GLN A 401 3.52 -15.63 -7.61
N ALA A 402 2.65 -16.62 -7.34
CA ALA A 402 2.14 -17.52 -8.38
C ALA A 402 1.35 -16.79 -9.46
N GLN A 403 0.63 -15.73 -9.10
CA GLN A 403 -0.13 -14.89 -10.01
C GLN A 403 0.73 -14.08 -11.01
N GLN A 404 2.06 -14.06 -10.85
CA GLN A 404 2.96 -13.45 -11.83
C GLN A 404 3.10 -14.31 -13.12
N ASP A 405 2.75 -15.60 -13.07
CA ASP A 405 2.62 -16.47 -14.25
C ASP A 405 1.14 -16.77 -14.56
N PRO A 406 0.46 -15.97 -15.41
CA PRO A 406 -0.97 -16.16 -15.69
C PRO A 406 -1.29 -17.53 -16.29
N LYS A 407 -0.41 -18.09 -17.10
CA LYS A 407 -0.60 -19.41 -17.72
C LYS A 407 -0.51 -20.53 -16.68
N GLY A 408 0.57 -20.55 -15.93
CA GLY A 408 0.76 -21.55 -14.88
C GLY A 408 -0.26 -21.44 -13.76
N PHE A 409 -0.64 -20.21 -13.41
CA PHE A 409 -1.64 -19.96 -12.39
C PHE A 409 -3.04 -20.47 -12.80
N LYS A 410 -3.45 -20.26 -14.06
CA LYS A 410 -4.67 -20.87 -14.59
C LYS A 410 -4.65 -22.40 -14.50
N GLN A 411 -3.52 -23.05 -14.78
CA GLN A 411 -3.39 -24.49 -14.61
C GLN A 411 -3.62 -24.93 -13.16
N ALA A 412 -3.10 -24.16 -12.19
CA ALA A 412 -3.35 -24.42 -10.77
C ALA A 412 -4.85 -24.30 -10.42
N LEU A 413 -5.51 -23.26 -10.93
CA LEU A 413 -6.93 -23.06 -10.73
C LEU A 413 -7.78 -24.17 -11.39
N MET A 414 -7.40 -24.65 -12.56
CA MET A 414 -8.08 -25.77 -13.21
C MET A 414 -8.11 -27.02 -12.32
N CYS A 415 -6.98 -27.37 -11.70
CA CYS A 415 -6.93 -28.47 -10.74
C CYS A 415 -7.84 -28.19 -9.52
N GLU A 416 -7.80 -26.96 -8.97
CA GLU A 416 -8.58 -26.60 -7.82
C GLU A 416 -10.09 -26.63 -8.08
N TRP A 417 -10.53 -26.08 -9.21
CA TRP A 417 -11.95 -26.07 -9.61
C TRP A 417 -12.47 -27.47 -9.93
N LEU A 418 -11.64 -28.32 -10.55
CA LEU A 418 -11.97 -29.73 -10.77
C LEU A 418 -12.17 -30.45 -9.43
N GLY A 419 -11.22 -30.35 -8.51
CA GLY A 419 -11.36 -30.97 -7.20
C GLY A 419 -12.58 -30.44 -6.42
N GLN A 420 -12.89 -29.16 -6.54
CA GLN A 420 -14.09 -28.57 -5.95
C GLN A 420 -15.37 -29.18 -6.55
N ALA A 421 -15.44 -29.37 -7.86
CA ALA A 421 -16.58 -30.02 -8.52
C ALA A 421 -16.74 -31.48 -8.10
N LEU A 422 -15.65 -32.19 -7.88
CA LEU A 422 -15.63 -33.56 -7.38
C LEU A 422 -15.92 -33.67 -5.87
N GLY A 423 -16.04 -32.53 -5.16
CA GLY A 423 -16.34 -32.51 -3.72
C GLY A 423 -15.12 -32.73 -2.83
N GLU A 424 -13.92 -32.54 -3.34
CA GLU A 424 -12.68 -32.66 -2.56
C GLU A 424 -12.53 -31.56 -1.52
N GLU A 425 -11.91 -31.91 -0.37
CA GLU A 425 -11.52 -30.91 0.63
C GLU A 425 -10.35 -30.04 0.15
N ALA A 426 -10.36 -28.78 0.60
CA ALA A 426 -9.23 -27.87 0.36
C ALA A 426 -7.96 -28.37 1.08
N PRO A 427 -6.77 -28.16 0.51
CA PRO A 427 -5.53 -28.47 1.20
C PRO A 427 -5.39 -27.63 2.47
N ARG A 428 -4.79 -28.23 3.50
CA ARG A 428 -4.47 -27.61 4.80
C ARG A 428 -2.97 -27.75 5.06
N ASN A 429 -2.47 -27.07 6.06
CA ASN A 429 -1.09 -27.23 6.55
C ASN A 429 -0.04 -27.26 5.43
N TYR A 430 -0.02 -26.23 4.59
CA TYR A 430 0.89 -26.15 3.42
C TYR A 430 0.70 -27.27 2.40
N GLY A 431 -0.54 -27.76 2.24
CA GLY A 431 -0.89 -28.79 1.28
C GLY A 431 -0.57 -30.21 1.74
N SER A 432 -0.34 -30.44 3.04
CA SER A 432 -0.11 -31.78 3.60
C SER A 432 -1.36 -32.64 3.69
N SER A 433 -2.55 -32.06 3.61
CA SER A 433 -3.84 -32.75 3.62
C SER A 433 -4.80 -32.08 2.63
N GLY A 434 -5.78 -32.83 2.16
CA GLY A 434 -6.77 -32.36 1.18
C GLY A 434 -7.00 -33.39 0.08
N GLY A 435 -7.91 -33.08 -0.86
CA GLY A 435 -8.18 -33.92 -2.02
C GLY A 435 -7.03 -33.89 -3.03
N PHE A 436 -6.99 -34.88 -3.91
CA PHE A 436 -5.92 -35.05 -4.91
C PHE A 436 -5.80 -33.83 -5.84
N TRP A 437 -6.87 -33.43 -6.51
CA TRP A 437 -6.85 -32.35 -7.47
C TRP A 437 -6.55 -31.00 -6.81
N ARG A 438 -7.18 -30.72 -5.67
CA ARG A 438 -6.96 -29.45 -4.95
C ARG A 438 -5.54 -29.35 -4.40
N SER A 439 -4.97 -30.45 -3.93
CA SER A 439 -3.56 -30.47 -3.51
C SER A 439 -2.61 -30.32 -4.72
N LEU A 440 -2.95 -30.90 -5.86
CA LEU A 440 -2.18 -30.74 -7.09
C LEU A 440 -2.15 -29.27 -7.55
N GLY A 441 -3.29 -28.56 -7.47
CA GLY A 441 -3.38 -27.12 -7.74
C GLY A 441 -2.50 -26.29 -6.79
N PHE A 442 -2.50 -26.60 -5.50
CA PHE A 442 -1.62 -25.96 -4.52
C PHE A 442 -0.14 -26.14 -4.87
N TYR A 443 0.28 -27.37 -5.18
CA TYR A 443 1.68 -27.64 -5.57
C TYR A 443 2.06 -27.06 -6.93
N ARG A 444 1.09 -26.83 -7.83
CA ARG A 444 1.35 -26.08 -9.07
C ARG A 444 1.72 -24.63 -8.78
N ARG A 445 1.04 -23.96 -7.83
CA ARG A 445 1.42 -22.60 -7.40
C ARG A 445 2.85 -22.59 -6.83
N GLN A 446 3.19 -23.55 -5.98
CA GLN A 446 4.55 -23.66 -5.45
C GLN A 446 5.60 -23.93 -6.55
N ALA A 447 5.29 -24.77 -7.53
CA ALA A 447 6.18 -25.02 -8.66
C ALA A 447 6.44 -23.75 -9.49
N ILE A 448 5.42 -22.90 -9.70
CA ILE A 448 5.61 -21.61 -10.38
C ILE A 448 6.64 -20.75 -9.65
N VAL A 449 6.50 -20.61 -8.34
CA VAL A 449 7.39 -19.78 -7.51
C VAL A 449 8.82 -20.32 -7.55
N GLU A 450 9.00 -21.63 -7.49
CA GLU A 450 10.30 -22.27 -7.58
C GLU A 450 10.94 -22.14 -8.97
N ASP A 451 10.16 -22.38 -10.04
CA ASP A 451 10.64 -22.31 -11.43
C ASP A 451 11.05 -20.89 -11.82
N GLN A 452 10.34 -19.89 -11.33
CA GLN A 452 10.66 -18.47 -11.56
C GLN A 452 11.78 -17.95 -10.67
N LYS A 453 12.26 -18.76 -9.71
CA LYS A 453 13.26 -18.35 -8.72
C LYS A 453 12.88 -17.03 -8.02
N ILE A 454 11.60 -16.85 -7.76
CA ILE A 454 11.09 -15.66 -7.10
C ILE A 454 11.71 -15.59 -5.71
N LYS A 455 12.43 -14.51 -5.47
CA LYS A 455 13.06 -14.27 -4.17
C LYS A 455 12.02 -13.75 -3.19
N ASP A 456 12.00 -14.30 -2.00
CA ASP A 456 11.35 -13.65 -0.87
C ASP A 456 12.21 -12.45 -0.46
N ILE A 457 11.72 -11.22 -0.74
CA ILE A 457 12.40 -9.99 -0.36
C ILE A 457 12.34 -9.81 1.17
N GLY A 458 11.43 -10.51 1.81
CA GLY A 458 11.32 -10.57 3.25
C GLY A 458 10.83 -9.28 3.87
N THR A 459 11.63 -8.73 4.76
CA THR A 459 11.37 -7.48 5.46
C THR A 459 12.52 -6.52 5.27
N THR A 460 12.28 -5.25 5.48
CA THR A 460 13.35 -4.25 5.58
C THR A 460 14.25 -4.48 6.80
N GLY A 461 13.84 -5.34 7.75
CA GLY A 461 14.67 -5.96 8.79
C GLY A 461 15.17 -5.06 9.93
N GLU A 462 15.21 -3.76 9.71
CA GLU A 462 15.80 -2.80 10.66
C GLU A 462 14.77 -2.18 11.62
N GLU A 463 13.52 -2.57 11.56
CA GLU A 463 12.41 -1.82 12.10
C GLU A 463 11.66 -2.47 13.24
N LEU A 464 12.12 -3.58 13.70
CA LEU A 464 11.68 -4.14 14.98
C LEU A 464 12.06 -3.23 16.15
N ALA A 465 13.06 -2.35 15.97
CA ALA A 465 13.35 -1.30 16.92
C ALA A 465 12.34 -0.16 16.71
N GLU A 466 11.29 -0.16 17.50
CA GLU A 466 10.35 0.96 17.65
C GLU A 466 11.05 2.24 18.16
N SER A 467 12.34 2.16 18.47
CA SER A 467 13.16 3.29 18.87
C SER A 467 13.51 4.15 17.64
N ASN A 468 13.42 5.46 17.81
CA ASN A 468 13.88 6.48 16.85
C ASN A 468 15.39 6.40 16.54
N VAL A 469 16.07 5.38 17.03
CA VAL A 469 17.51 5.17 16.92
C VAL A 469 17.72 4.01 15.95
N SER A 470 17.91 4.32 14.69
CA SER A 470 18.56 3.40 13.76
C SER A 470 19.99 3.18 14.26
N SER A 471 20.36 1.95 14.56
CA SER A 471 21.72 1.58 14.94
C SER A 471 22.71 1.69 13.78
N LYS A 472 22.22 1.77 12.52
CA LYS A 472 23.03 2.06 11.34
C LYS A 472 22.88 3.53 10.98
N LYS A 473 24.00 4.27 10.92
CA LYS A 473 24.03 5.60 10.31
C LYS A 473 23.52 5.47 8.88
N GLU A 474 22.44 6.18 8.59
CA GLU A 474 21.93 6.30 7.24
C GLU A 474 23.04 6.94 6.38
N GLU A 475 23.43 6.27 5.30
CA GLU A 475 24.39 6.83 4.37
C GLU A 475 23.80 8.10 3.74
N ILE A 476 24.45 9.23 3.98
CA ILE A 476 23.96 10.53 3.56
C ILE A 476 24.43 10.77 2.13
N GLU A 477 23.52 10.51 1.20
CA GLU A 477 23.79 10.78 -0.22
C GLU A 477 23.98 12.28 -0.46
N GLN A 478 25.08 12.64 -1.07
CA GLN A 478 25.34 14.01 -1.50
C GLN A 478 24.68 14.28 -2.85
N VAL A 479 24.15 15.49 -3.00
CA VAL A 479 23.52 15.94 -4.24
C VAL A 479 24.40 16.98 -4.88
N GLU A 480 24.71 16.80 -6.15
CA GLU A 480 25.37 17.83 -6.96
C GLU A 480 24.39 18.99 -7.19
N ILE A 481 24.82 20.19 -6.85
CA ILE A 481 24.06 21.42 -6.98
C ILE A 481 24.67 22.27 -8.08
N PRO A 482 24.04 22.33 -9.27
CA PRO A 482 24.53 23.18 -10.36
C PRO A 482 24.62 24.66 -9.96
N GLU A 483 25.65 25.35 -10.42
CA GLU A 483 25.89 26.77 -10.09
C GLU A 483 24.68 27.67 -10.42
N LYS A 484 23.98 27.43 -11.52
CA LYS A 484 22.77 28.18 -11.89
C LYS A 484 21.69 28.20 -10.82
N PHE A 485 21.67 27.22 -9.90
CA PHE A 485 20.71 27.17 -8.77
C PHE A 485 21.26 27.84 -7.50
N ARG A 486 22.43 28.45 -7.57
CA ARG A 486 23.06 29.20 -6.49
C ARG A 486 23.12 30.70 -6.76
N GLU A 487 22.75 31.13 -7.96
CA GLU A 487 22.83 32.52 -8.38
C GLU A 487 21.81 33.38 -7.67
N ILE A 488 22.27 34.39 -6.96
CA ILE A 488 21.44 35.43 -6.34
C ILE A 488 21.09 36.47 -7.41
N THR A 489 19.80 36.74 -7.60
CA THR A 489 19.33 37.66 -8.64
C THR A 489 18.69 38.91 -8.03
N VAL A 490 18.78 40.03 -8.75
CA VAL A 490 18.15 41.31 -8.39
C VAL A 490 17.19 41.69 -9.51
N ALA A 491 15.91 41.83 -9.16
CA ALA A 491 14.88 42.25 -10.08
C ALA A 491 14.89 43.78 -10.29
N LYS A 492 14.16 44.27 -11.31
CA LYS A 492 14.08 45.70 -11.62
C LYS A 492 13.47 46.57 -10.50
N ASP A 493 12.62 46.01 -9.67
CA ASP A 493 12.04 46.63 -8.50
C ASP A 493 12.94 46.58 -7.25
N GLY A 494 14.19 46.14 -7.41
CA GLY A 494 15.14 45.99 -6.32
C GLY A 494 14.94 44.73 -5.45
N THR A 495 13.96 43.87 -5.75
CA THR A 495 13.76 42.61 -5.04
C THR A 495 14.93 41.67 -5.29
N ILE A 496 15.57 41.21 -4.23
CA ILE A 496 16.69 40.25 -4.27
C ILE A 496 16.14 38.85 -3.96
N THR A 497 16.30 37.92 -4.90
CA THR A 497 15.96 36.50 -4.74
C THR A 497 17.22 35.70 -4.41
N ILE A 498 17.17 34.98 -3.29
CA ILE A 498 18.26 34.18 -2.75
C ILE A 498 17.83 32.73 -2.79
N PRO A 499 18.25 31.92 -3.79
CA PRO A 499 17.98 30.49 -3.79
C PRO A 499 18.54 29.81 -2.52
N VAL A 500 17.82 28.82 -1.99
CA VAL A 500 18.26 28.15 -0.76
C VAL A 500 19.66 27.51 -0.92
N ALA A 501 20.04 27.11 -2.12
CA ALA A 501 21.34 26.54 -2.44
C ALA A 501 22.48 27.57 -2.54
N ALA A 502 22.19 28.88 -2.48
CA ALA A 502 23.20 29.95 -2.46
C ALA A 502 23.95 30.04 -1.10
N CYS A 503 23.66 29.15 -0.15
CA CYS A 503 24.36 29.12 1.12
C CYS A 503 25.85 28.74 0.96
N ARG A 504 26.68 29.10 1.94
CA ARG A 504 28.14 28.94 1.90
C ARG A 504 28.61 27.50 1.66
N LEU A 505 27.92 26.50 2.23
CA LEU A 505 28.30 25.09 2.13
C LEU A 505 27.04 24.26 1.88
N PRO A 506 26.54 24.18 0.64
CA PRO A 506 25.35 23.45 0.31
C PRO A 506 25.65 21.95 0.18
N LYS A 507 25.73 21.25 1.31
CA LYS A 507 25.90 19.79 1.36
C LYS A 507 24.90 19.14 2.29
N ASN A 508 24.59 17.89 2.03
CA ASN A 508 23.70 17.11 2.88
C ASN A 508 24.37 16.72 4.19
N GLY A 509 23.62 16.87 5.27
CA GLY A 509 23.96 16.49 6.63
C GLY A 509 22.82 15.72 7.28
N GLU A 510 22.88 15.45 8.57
CA GLU A 510 21.80 14.74 9.27
C GLU A 510 20.49 15.53 9.29
N LYS A 511 20.57 16.87 9.36
CA LYS A 511 19.43 17.77 9.52
C LYS A 511 19.09 18.60 8.28
N ILE A 512 20.04 18.75 7.38
CA ILE A 512 19.90 19.54 6.17
C ILE A 512 19.98 18.60 4.99
N ARG A 513 18.94 18.58 4.14
CA ARG A 513 18.87 17.78 2.93
C ARG A 513 18.56 18.68 1.74
N PHE A 514 19.56 18.94 0.90
CA PHE A 514 19.35 19.54 -0.41
C PHE A 514 18.83 18.48 -1.37
N MET A 515 17.87 18.84 -2.19
CA MET A 515 17.25 17.96 -3.17
C MET A 515 16.70 18.75 -4.35
N LYS A 516 16.52 18.09 -5.48
CA LYS A 516 15.82 18.69 -6.63
C LYS A 516 14.35 18.86 -6.27
N SER A 517 13.80 20.05 -6.52
CA SER A 517 12.36 20.27 -6.45
C SER A 517 11.66 19.66 -7.67
N ILE A 518 10.47 19.14 -7.51
CA ILE A 518 9.69 18.56 -8.61
C ILE A 518 9.30 19.63 -9.64
N ASP A 519 9.01 20.85 -9.16
CA ASP A 519 8.67 21.98 -10.02
C ASP A 519 9.89 22.71 -10.59
N GLY A 520 11.07 22.08 -10.47
CA GLY A 520 12.35 22.63 -10.92
C GLY A 520 13.12 23.35 -9.81
N GLY A 521 14.42 23.55 -10.06
CA GLY A 521 15.33 24.14 -9.08
C GLY A 521 15.71 23.21 -7.95
N MET A 522 16.23 23.82 -6.88
CA MET A 522 16.63 23.12 -5.66
C MET A 522 15.75 23.54 -4.49
N GLN A 523 15.55 22.62 -3.57
CA GLN A 523 14.99 22.90 -2.26
C GLN A 523 15.84 22.29 -1.17
N VAL A 524 15.74 22.82 0.03
CA VAL A 524 16.33 22.21 1.22
C VAL A 524 15.22 21.75 2.15
N HIS A 525 15.34 20.53 2.66
CA HIS A 525 14.56 20.12 3.82
C HIS A 525 15.41 20.34 5.06
N TYR A 526 14.98 21.25 5.91
CA TYR A 526 15.60 21.54 7.18
C TYR A 526 14.93 20.73 8.28
N GLY A 527 15.48 19.58 8.54
CA GLY A 527 14.93 18.55 9.42
C GLY A 527 15.44 18.63 10.84
N LEU A 528 15.19 17.58 11.62
CA LEU A 528 15.01 17.67 13.05
C LEU A 528 15.71 16.69 13.93
N LYS A 529 16.68 15.95 13.44
CA LYS A 529 17.38 15.02 14.33
C LYS A 529 18.48 15.71 15.11
N GLY A 530 18.49 15.51 16.43
CA GLY A 530 19.56 15.91 17.33
C GLY A 530 19.36 17.23 18.09
N ARG A 531 20.18 17.45 19.12
CA ARG A 531 20.03 18.56 20.10
C ARG A 531 20.54 19.92 19.61
N ARG A 532 21.36 19.97 18.55
CA ARG A 532 21.95 21.22 18.04
C ARG A 532 21.41 21.50 16.65
N PRO A 533 20.90 22.71 16.37
CA PRO A 533 20.53 23.12 15.03
C PRO A 533 21.78 23.20 14.12
N GLU A 534 21.63 22.81 12.85
CA GLU A 534 22.61 23.16 11.81
C GLU A 534 22.29 24.56 11.29
N LEU A 535 23.32 25.25 10.75
CA LEU A 535 23.23 26.64 10.36
C LEU A 535 23.35 26.77 8.83
N LEU A 536 22.42 27.49 8.22
CA LEU A 536 22.53 27.94 6.83
C LEU A 536 23.01 29.38 6.82
N SER A 537 24.10 29.68 6.09
CA SER A 537 24.73 30.99 6.06
C SER A 537 24.78 31.53 4.64
N TYR A 538 24.22 32.69 4.42
CA TYR A 538 24.19 33.41 3.15
C TYR A 538 25.00 34.69 3.23
N THR A 539 25.65 35.05 2.10
CA THR A 539 26.28 36.34 1.91
C THR A 539 25.56 37.02 0.75
N VAL A 540 25.02 38.20 0.98
CA VAL A 540 24.19 38.91 0.02
C VAL A 540 24.77 40.32 -0.16
N GLU A 541 24.95 40.74 -1.38
CA GLU A 541 25.32 42.13 -1.74
C GLU A 541 24.04 42.95 -1.86
N ILE A 542 23.93 44.00 -1.06
CA ILE A 542 22.77 44.88 -0.99
C ILE A 542 23.11 46.15 -1.74
N PRO A 543 22.35 46.54 -2.79
CA PRO A 543 22.63 47.69 -3.62
C PRO A 543 22.57 49.03 -2.91
N LYS A 544 21.63 49.17 -1.96
CA LYS A 544 21.37 50.42 -1.19
C LYS A 544 21.02 50.07 0.25
N ALA A 545 21.64 50.74 1.21
CA ALA A 545 21.28 50.57 2.62
C ALA A 545 19.81 50.94 2.89
N GLY A 546 19.16 50.23 3.76
CA GLY A 546 17.76 50.49 4.12
C GLY A 546 17.06 49.32 4.75
N ASN A 547 15.74 49.46 4.89
CA ASN A 547 14.87 48.41 5.39
C ASN A 547 14.37 47.52 4.24
N TYR A 548 14.42 46.24 4.44
CA TYR A 548 13.98 45.23 3.49
C TYR A 548 12.99 44.29 4.14
N GLY A 549 11.87 44.02 3.47
CA GLY A 549 10.92 42.97 3.86
C GLY A 549 11.48 41.60 3.46
N PHE A 550 11.83 40.79 4.43
CA PHE A 550 12.27 39.43 4.22
C PHE A 550 11.10 38.46 4.16
N THR A 551 11.00 37.62 3.14
CA THR A 551 10.08 36.49 3.05
C THR A 551 10.83 35.20 2.71
N ALA A 552 10.28 34.05 3.12
CA ALA A 552 10.78 32.73 2.76
C ALA A 552 9.67 31.93 2.05
N HIS A 553 10.02 31.29 0.92
CA HIS A 553 9.11 30.40 0.19
C HIS A 553 9.20 28.99 0.78
N VAL A 554 8.18 28.58 1.54
CA VAL A 554 8.22 27.41 2.42
C VAL A 554 7.12 26.40 2.15
N CYS A 555 7.38 25.15 2.49
CA CYS A 555 6.39 24.07 2.53
C CYS A 555 6.48 23.36 3.87
N THR A 556 5.33 23.22 4.57
CA THR A 556 5.24 22.61 5.89
C THR A 556 4.07 21.63 5.97
N VAL A 557 4.22 20.65 6.86
CA VAL A 557 3.18 19.67 7.24
C VAL A 557 2.86 19.70 8.73
N THR A 558 3.36 20.76 9.41
CA THR A 558 3.23 20.92 10.86
C THR A 558 3.00 22.39 11.22
N MET A 559 2.37 22.65 12.37
CA MET A 559 2.02 23.97 12.88
C MET A 559 3.09 24.53 13.84
N ASP A 560 2.95 25.80 14.21
CA ASP A 560 3.73 26.49 15.26
C ASP A 560 5.24 26.44 15.00
N ARG A 561 5.66 26.95 13.84
CA ARG A 561 7.05 26.95 13.40
C ARG A 561 7.61 28.37 13.32
N LYS A 562 8.88 28.50 13.66
CA LYS A 562 9.64 29.75 13.55
C LYS A 562 11.04 29.49 13.05
N PHE A 563 11.54 30.40 12.22
CA PHE A 563 12.98 30.55 12.00
C PHE A 563 13.54 31.63 12.91
N LEU A 564 14.80 31.49 13.24
CA LEU A 564 15.58 32.56 13.82
C LEU A 564 16.60 33.03 12.80
N LEU A 565 16.50 34.29 12.40
CA LEU A 565 17.47 34.97 11.56
C LEU A 565 18.48 35.75 12.42
N ARG A 566 19.74 35.67 12.05
CA ARG A 566 20.78 36.54 12.59
C ARG A 566 21.40 37.33 11.45
N VAL A 567 21.27 38.63 11.47
CA VAL A 567 21.79 39.56 10.49
C VAL A 567 23.07 40.22 11.02
N ASN A 568 24.15 40.15 10.27
CA ASN A 568 25.44 40.79 10.57
C ASN A 568 25.98 40.56 11.99
N ARG A 569 25.67 39.42 12.62
CA ARG A 569 26.03 39.02 13.98
C ARG A 569 25.34 39.82 15.11
N ARG A 570 24.47 40.77 14.80
CA ARG A 570 23.86 41.67 15.80
C ARG A 570 22.36 41.49 15.96
N THR A 571 21.61 41.59 14.87
CA THR A 571 20.15 41.53 14.91
C THR A 571 19.66 40.09 14.90
N LEU A 572 18.73 39.76 15.80
CA LEU A 572 17.99 38.50 15.85
C LEU A 572 16.54 38.80 15.51
N VAL A 573 15.98 38.08 14.55
CA VAL A 573 14.61 38.26 14.08
C VAL A 573 13.91 36.92 13.97
N ASP A 574 12.74 36.82 14.55
CA ASP A 574 11.85 35.67 14.40
C ASP A 574 11.03 35.80 13.12
N VAL A 575 10.94 34.71 12.38
CA VAL A 575 10.06 34.57 11.21
C VAL A 575 9.05 33.47 11.52
N ASP A 576 7.78 33.83 11.61
CA ASP A 576 6.70 32.88 11.75
C ASP A 576 6.48 32.10 10.45
N ILE A 577 6.35 30.77 10.55
CA ILE A 577 6.22 29.89 9.41
C ILE A 577 4.78 29.37 9.33
N PRO A 578 4.05 29.63 8.24
CA PRO A 578 2.68 29.17 8.08
C PRO A 578 2.56 27.66 8.02
N TYR A 579 1.41 27.13 8.47
CA TYR A 579 1.02 25.75 8.16
C TYR A 579 0.48 25.69 6.74
N THR A 580 1.31 25.24 5.80
CA THR A 580 0.96 25.31 4.36
C THR A 580 0.17 24.11 3.85
N LYS A 581 -0.10 23.10 4.70
CA LYS A 581 -0.74 21.82 4.30
C LYS A 581 -0.03 21.13 3.12
N ALA A 582 1.32 21.24 3.07
CA ALA A 582 2.19 20.74 2.01
C ALA A 582 2.10 21.48 0.66
N ASP A 583 1.48 22.63 0.60
CA ASP A 583 1.60 23.58 -0.52
C ASP A 583 2.82 24.50 -0.31
N TRP A 584 3.27 25.16 -1.37
CA TRP A 584 4.31 26.18 -1.29
C TRP A 584 3.66 27.54 -1.02
N MET A 585 4.14 28.25 0.02
CA MET A 585 3.62 29.56 0.42
C MET A 585 4.77 30.46 0.87
N ASP A 586 4.61 31.75 0.71
CA ASP A 586 5.51 32.74 1.29
C ASP A 586 5.13 33.01 2.75
N THR A 587 6.15 33.25 3.59
CA THR A 587 5.94 33.76 4.95
C THR A 587 5.46 35.21 4.92
N GLU A 588 4.84 35.68 5.99
CA GLU A 588 4.66 37.10 6.18
C GLU A 588 6.01 37.83 6.16
N PRO A 589 6.09 39.04 5.57
CA PRO A 589 7.33 39.78 5.52
C PRO A 589 7.76 40.26 6.90
N VAL A 590 9.05 40.05 7.22
CA VAL A 590 9.67 40.63 8.43
C VAL A 590 10.72 41.67 8.02
N GLU A 591 10.75 42.80 8.74
CA GLU A 591 11.64 43.91 8.45
C GLU A 591 13.09 43.59 8.88
N LEU A 592 14.03 43.79 7.95
CA LEU A 592 15.47 43.66 8.19
C LEU A 592 16.18 44.97 7.79
N GLU A 593 16.92 45.57 8.71
CA GLU A 593 17.82 46.69 8.41
C GLU A 593 19.13 46.14 7.81
N LEU A 594 19.40 46.46 6.56
CA LEU A 594 20.57 46.00 5.82
C LEU A 594 21.45 47.18 5.41
N LYS A 595 22.76 47.01 5.51
CA LYS A 595 23.73 48.01 5.03
C LYS A 595 24.02 47.83 3.53
N GLU A 596 24.44 48.87 2.88
CA GLU A 596 24.99 48.78 1.52
C GLU A 596 26.19 47.84 1.45
N GLY A 597 26.32 47.09 0.36
CA GLY A 597 27.34 46.11 0.15
C GLY A 597 27.06 44.81 0.91
N ARG A 598 28.10 44.19 1.39
CA ARG A 598 28.06 42.81 1.90
C ARG A 598 27.35 42.66 3.24
N ASN A 599 26.27 41.85 3.26
CA ASN A 599 25.56 41.45 4.44
C ASN A 599 25.64 39.92 4.63
N ARG A 600 25.60 39.47 5.88
CA ARG A 600 25.58 38.06 6.22
C ARG A 600 24.25 37.74 6.92
N ILE A 601 23.50 36.81 6.37
CA ILE A 601 22.25 36.30 6.94
C ILE A 601 22.48 34.86 7.34
N LEU A 602 22.19 34.55 8.61
CA LEU A 602 22.33 33.23 9.18
C LEU A 602 20.98 32.70 9.60
N PHE A 603 20.64 31.53 9.09
CA PHE A 603 19.43 30.80 9.47
C PHE A 603 19.70 29.78 10.52
N THR A 604 18.79 29.67 11.50
CA THR A 604 18.75 28.59 12.49
C THR A 604 17.31 28.33 12.90
N GLN A 605 17.09 27.28 13.67
CA GLN A 605 15.82 27.01 14.33
C GLN A 605 15.99 27.05 15.84
N TYR A 606 14.92 27.44 16.52
CA TYR A 606 14.80 27.12 17.95
C TYR A 606 14.67 25.62 18.09
N ALA A 607 15.20 25.04 19.12
CA ALA A 607 15.08 23.66 19.60
C ALA A 607 14.58 22.59 18.58
N PRO A 608 14.78 21.30 18.78
CA PRO A 608 14.43 20.28 17.80
C PRO A 608 12.95 20.35 17.44
N ASN A 609 12.70 20.82 16.27
CA ASN A 609 11.37 21.00 15.69
C ASN A 609 11.19 20.13 14.46
N LYS A 610 9.95 19.89 14.02
CA LYS A 610 9.67 19.14 12.80
C LYS A 610 10.15 19.92 11.56
N GLY A 611 10.43 19.20 10.49
CA GLY A 611 11.08 19.73 9.30
C GLY A 611 10.29 20.82 8.58
N ILE A 612 11.01 21.62 7.82
CA ILE A 612 10.50 22.66 6.92
C ILE A 612 11.23 22.52 5.62
N SER A 613 10.51 22.54 4.50
CA SER A 613 11.16 22.64 3.19
C SER A 613 11.13 24.07 2.67
N ILE A 614 12.22 24.51 2.06
CA ILE A 614 12.45 25.89 1.65
C ILE A 614 13.03 25.88 0.23
N LYS A 615 12.53 26.75 -0.66
CA LYS A 615 13.07 26.97 -2.01
C LYS A 615 13.98 28.17 -2.12
N GLU A 616 13.51 29.29 -1.59
CA GLU A 616 14.18 30.58 -1.73
C GLU A 616 13.76 31.56 -0.64
N PHE A 617 14.52 32.65 -0.58
CA PHE A 617 14.20 33.83 0.24
C PHE A 617 14.16 35.05 -0.66
N LYS A 618 13.35 36.04 -0.28
CA LYS A 618 13.29 37.32 -0.97
C LYS A 618 13.54 38.47 0.02
N LEU A 619 14.26 39.47 -0.47
CA LEU A 619 14.45 40.75 0.22
C LEU A 619 13.86 41.83 -0.66
N LYS A 620 12.74 42.41 -0.28
CA LYS A 620 12.07 43.48 -1.01
C LYS A 620 12.34 44.82 -0.31
N PRO A 621 12.84 45.86 -1.00
CA PRO A 621 13.01 47.19 -0.40
C PRO A 621 11.69 47.72 0.16
N MET A 622 11.74 48.23 1.39
CA MET A 622 10.57 48.84 2.05
C MET A 622 10.75 50.38 2.00
N GLY A 623 10.13 51.03 1.03
CA GLY A 623 10.25 52.45 0.78
C GLY A 623 10.50 52.75 -0.69
N GLU A 624 10.22 53.98 -1.13
CA GLU A 624 10.49 54.38 -2.52
C GLU A 624 11.97 54.30 -2.81
N ILE A 625 12.31 53.56 -3.87
CA ILE A 625 13.65 53.63 -4.48
C ILE A 625 13.71 54.99 -5.18
N GLN A 626 14.14 56.02 -4.45
CA GLN A 626 14.41 57.35 -5.04
C GLN A 626 15.62 57.26 -5.95
#